data_26786c9048008d0e3120351200470b26
#
_entry.id   26786c9048008d0e3120351200470b26
#
_cell.length_a   1.000
_cell.length_b   1.000
_cell.length_c   1.000
_cell.angle_alpha   90.00
_cell.angle_beta   90.00
_cell.angle_gamma   90.00
#
_symmetry.space_group_name_H-M   'P 1'
#
loop_
_entity.id
_entity.type
_entity.pdbx_description
1 polymer ?
#
loop_
_entity_poly.entity_id
_entity_poly.type
_entity_poly.pdbx_seq_one_letter_code
_entity_poly.pdbx_strand_id
1 'polypeptide(L)'
;SRGVGAGVARAARWGRIENYMAEANDELCLLIQVESRTALENLDAILEVDGIDGVFIGPADLSASLGHPDDAGHADVQRVIEQSIRRIRAAGKAAGFLAVDPAMAEKCLTWGANFVAVGVAPCCIPRRWTAGWRCSNPPAPSRRRKRAISY
;
A
#
# COMPACT_ATOMS: atom_id res chain seq x y z
N SER A 1 -12.02 10.65 19.81
CA SER A 1 -10.97 10.68 20.86
C SER A 1 -10.25 9.33 20.91
N ARG A 2 -8.95 9.36 21.12
CA ARG A 2 -8.10 8.17 21.21
C ARG A 2 -8.02 7.69 22.67
N GLY A 3 -7.97 6.37 22.88
CA GLY A 3 -7.69 5.80 24.19
C GLY A 3 -6.25 6.06 24.66
N VAL A 4 -6.03 6.15 25.97
CA VAL A 4 -4.74 6.51 26.58
C VAL A 4 -4.00 5.31 27.23
N GLY A 5 -4.22 4.09 26.75
CA GLY A 5 -3.60 2.88 27.30
C GLY A 5 -2.14 2.63 26.88
N ALA A 6 -1.38 3.67 26.58
CA ALA A 6 -0.02 3.56 26.03
C ALA A 6 0.94 2.74 26.91
N GLY A 7 0.85 2.85 28.25
CA GLY A 7 1.72 2.15 29.17
C GLY A 7 1.66 0.61 29.11
N VAL A 8 0.56 0.06 28.57
CA VAL A 8 0.34 -1.38 28.42
C VAL A 8 0.31 -1.83 26.95
N ALA A 9 0.47 -0.89 26.02
CA ALA A 9 0.39 -1.17 24.58
C ALA A 9 1.77 -1.49 23.98
N ARG A 10 1.81 -2.49 23.11
CA ARG A 10 3.02 -2.86 22.36
C ARG A 10 3.54 -1.70 21.50
N ALA A 11 2.63 -0.87 20.94
CA ALA A 11 2.98 0.27 20.11
C ALA A 11 3.90 1.26 20.84
N ALA A 12 3.64 1.51 22.12
CA ALA A 12 4.48 2.35 22.99
C ALA A 12 5.64 1.57 23.63
N ARG A 13 5.92 0.35 23.21
CA ARG A 13 6.88 -0.57 23.85
C ARG A 13 6.64 -0.69 25.37
N TRP A 14 5.37 -0.79 25.77
CA TRP A 14 4.95 -0.85 27.18
C TRP A 14 5.42 0.35 28.00
N GLY A 15 5.26 1.56 27.45
CA GLY A 15 5.64 2.82 28.09
C GLY A 15 7.12 3.16 28.04
N ARG A 16 7.92 2.44 27.26
CA ARG A 16 9.37 2.72 27.10
C ARG A 16 9.69 3.78 26.07
N ILE A 17 8.71 4.17 25.23
CA ILE A 17 8.87 5.30 24.32
C ILE A 17 8.42 6.55 25.06
N GLU A 18 9.37 7.45 25.30
CA GLU A 18 9.09 8.76 25.87
C GLU A 18 8.23 9.58 24.90
N ASN A 19 7.33 10.40 25.44
CA ASN A 19 6.44 11.28 24.69
C ASN A 19 5.52 10.59 23.66
N TYR A 20 5.40 9.25 23.68
CA TYR A 20 4.62 8.49 22.70
C TYR A 20 3.24 9.09 22.41
N MET A 21 2.51 9.51 23.46
CA MET A 21 1.15 10.05 23.28
C MET A 21 1.13 11.41 22.58
N ALA A 22 2.19 12.20 22.70
CA ALA A 22 2.31 13.49 22.04
C ALA A 22 2.72 13.34 20.56
N GLU A 23 3.61 12.39 20.28
CA GLU A 23 4.26 12.23 18.97
C GLU A 23 3.61 11.16 18.08
N ALA A 24 2.75 10.29 18.64
CA ALA A 24 2.20 9.14 17.94
C ALA A 24 1.40 9.50 16.67
N ASN A 25 0.78 10.67 16.60
CA ASN A 25 0.06 11.08 15.40
C ASN A 25 1.01 11.49 14.27
N ASP A 26 2.13 12.10 14.61
CA ASP A 26 3.12 12.58 13.64
C ASP A 26 3.94 11.41 13.06
N GLU A 27 4.02 10.30 13.84
CA GLU A 27 4.71 9.08 13.43
C GLU A 27 3.83 8.09 12.65
N LEU A 28 2.51 8.32 12.57
CA LEU A 28 1.61 7.44 11.83
C LEU A 28 1.68 7.71 10.33
N CYS A 29 1.66 6.61 9.56
CA CYS A 29 1.38 6.65 8.13
C CYS A 29 -0.02 6.07 7.88
N LEU A 30 -0.92 6.89 7.36
CA LEU A 30 -2.29 6.51 7.09
C LEU A 30 -2.50 6.26 5.59
N LEU A 31 -2.70 5.00 5.25
CA LEU A 31 -3.05 4.58 3.90
C LEU A 31 -4.53 4.19 3.84
N ILE A 32 -5.26 4.76 2.88
CA ILE A 32 -6.66 4.45 2.64
C ILE A 32 -6.75 3.47 1.48
N GLN A 33 -7.55 2.41 1.62
CA GLN A 33 -7.78 1.47 0.54
C GLN A 33 -8.99 1.89 -0.30
N VAL A 34 -8.80 1.93 -1.62
CA VAL A 34 -9.85 2.23 -2.61
C VAL A 34 -10.03 1.00 -3.49
N GLU A 35 -11.22 0.38 -3.40
CA GLU A 35 -11.51 -0.90 -4.03
C GLU A 35 -12.97 -1.05 -4.46
N SER A 36 -13.70 0.05 -4.54
CA SER A 36 -15.08 0.05 -4.99
C SER A 36 -15.39 1.22 -5.93
N ARG A 37 -16.45 1.07 -6.74
CA ARG A 37 -16.95 2.15 -7.60
C ARG A 37 -17.24 3.42 -6.79
N THR A 38 -17.92 3.30 -5.67
CA THR A 38 -18.24 4.44 -4.79
C THR A 38 -16.99 5.13 -4.27
N ALA A 39 -15.95 4.36 -3.90
CA ALA A 39 -14.68 4.95 -3.47
C ALA A 39 -13.96 5.69 -4.61
N LEU A 40 -14.05 5.18 -5.85
CA LEU A 40 -13.50 5.87 -7.03
C LEU A 40 -14.24 7.19 -7.34
N GLU A 41 -15.56 7.19 -7.20
CA GLU A 41 -16.39 8.38 -7.40
C GLU A 41 -16.06 9.46 -6.37
N ASN A 42 -15.71 9.06 -5.15
CA ASN A 42 -15.32 9.97 -4.06
C ASN A 42 -13.80 10.17 -3.95
N LEU A 43 -13.00 9.69 -4.90
CA LEU A 43 -11.54 9.69 -4.77
C LEU A 43 -10.98 11.09 -4.53
N ASP A 44 -11.46 12.11 -5.24
CA ASP A 44 -10.96 13.47 -5.08
C ASP A 44 -11.28 14.01 -3.68
N ALA A 45 -12.49 13.79 -3.19
CA ALA A 45 -12.86 14.17 -1.82
C ALA A 45 -12.03 13.42 -0.76
N ILE A 46 -11.70 12.16 -1.00
CA ILE A 46 -10.79 11.39 -0.13
C ILE A 46 -9.39 12.01 -0.14
N LEU A 47 -8.89 12.41 -1.30
CA LEU A 47 -7.56 12.98 -1.46
C LEU A 47 -7.41 14.37 -0.81
N GLU A 48 -8.51 15.10 -0.64
CA GLU A 48 -8.55 16.40 0.07
C GLU A 48 -8.49 16.26 1.59
N VAL A 49 -8.69 15.06 2.13
CA VAL A 49 -8.67 14.84 3.59
C VAL A 49 -7.24 14.97 4.11
N ASP A 50 -7.07 15.84 5.11
CA ASP A 50 -5.80 16.00 5.81
C ASP A 50 -5.42 14.74 6.61
N GLY A 51 -4.12 14.46 6.68
CA GLY A 51 -3.58 13.32 7.42
C GLY A 51 -3.62 11.98 6.67
N ILE A 52 -4.10 11.95 5.42
CA ILE A 52 -3.94 10.80 4.54
C ILE A 52 -2.58 10.91 3.83
N ASP A 53 -1.71 9.92 4.02
CA ASP A 53 -0.39 9.86 3.38
C ASP A 53 -0.44 9.23 1.99
N GLY A 54 -1.37 8.32 1.77
CA GLY A 54 -1.51 7.66 0.49
C GLY A 54 -2.78 6.84 0.33
N VAL A 55 -2.98 6.37 -0.89
CA VAL A 55 -4.12 5.53 -1.27
C VAL A 55 -3.60 4.24 -1.88
N PHE A 56 -4.13 3.12 -1.38
CA PHE A 56 -3.84 1.78 -1.88
C PHE A 56 -5.02 1.26 -2.70
N ILE A 57 -4.75 0.79 -3.91
CA ILE A 57 -5.79 0.25 -4.79
C ILE A 57 -5.84 -1.27 -4.64
N GLY A 58 -7.02 -1.80 -4.26
CA GLY A 58 -7.31 -3.23 -4.16
C GLY A 58 -7.87 -3.78 -5.48
N PRO A 59 -7.08 -4.47 -6.32
CA PRO A 59 -7.49 -4.83 -7.67
C PRO A 59 -8.62 -5.86 -7.73
N ALA A 60 -8.68 -6.81 -6.83
CA ALA A 60 -9.68 -7.89 -6.87
C ALA A 60 -11.08 -7.34 -6.57
N ASP A 61 -11.23 -6.64 -5.44
CA ASP A 61 -12.50 -6.06 -5.04
C ASP A 61 -12.93 -4.93 -6.00
N LEU A 62 -11.96 -4.15 -6.49
CA LEU A 62 -12.24 -3.12 -7.48
C LEU A 62 -12.78 -3.71 -8.77
N SER A 63 -12.17 -4.78 -9.32
CA SER A 63 -12.63 -5.43 -10.55
C SER A 63 -14.05 -5.99 -10.37
N ALA A 64 -14.33 -6.64 -9.26
CA ALA A 64 -15.66 -7.14 -8.93
C ALA A 64 -16.68 -6.00 -8.84
N SER A 65 -16.34 -4.90 -8.17
CA SER A 65 -17.20 -3.72 -8.04
C SER A 65 -17.49 -3.02 -9.38
N LEU A 66 -16.58 -3.15 -10.34
CA LEU A 66 -16.75 -2.64 -11.71
C LEU A 66 -17.51 -3.60 -12.63
N GLY A 67 -17.88 -4.81 -12.16
CA GLY A 67 -18.62 -5.81 -12.91
C GLY A 67 -17.73 -6.83 -13.63
N HIS A 68 -16.45 -6.90 -13.29
CA HIS A 68 -15.47 -7.84 -13.85
C HIS A 68 -14.85 -8.70 -12.73
N PRO A 69 -15.64 -9.54 -12.02
CA PRO A 69 -15.12 -10.37 -10.94
C PRO A 69 -14.02 -11.31 -11.47
N ASP A 70 -12.95 -11.44 -10.68
CA ASP A 70 -11.76 -12.25 -11.00
C ASP A 70 -10.98 -11.83 -12.26
N ASP A 71 -11.33 -10.71 -12.89
CA ASP A 71 -10.64 -10.19 -14.08
C ASP A 71 -10.11 -8.76 -13.86
N ALA A 72 -9.14 -8.62 -12.98
CA ALA A 72 -8.42 -7.36 -12.81
C ALA A 72 -7.59 -6.96 -14.05
N GLY A 73 -7.41 -7.89 -14.99
CA GLY A 73 -6.75 -7.66 -16.28
C GLY A 73 -7.63 -7.01 -17.34
N HIS A 74 -8.95 -6.94 -17.12
CA HIS A 74 -9.88 -6.33 -18.08
C HIS A 74 -9.49 -4.90 -18.46
N ALA A 75 -9.61 -4.54 -19.72
CA ALA A 75 -9.14 -3.24 -20.24
C ALA A 75 -9.76 -2.04 -19.50
N ASP A 76 -11.05 -2.13 -19.14
CA ASP A 76 -11.72 -1.06 -18.42
C ASP A 76 -11.21 -0.94 -16.99
N VAL A 77 -10.93 -2.06 -16.31
CA VAL A 77 -10.35 -2.09 -14.97
C VAL A 77 -8.94 -1.50 -14.99
N GLN A 78 -8.12 -1.90 -15.95
CA GLN A 78 -6.76 -1.40 -16.12
C GLN A 78 -6.74 0.12 -16.36
N ARG A 79 -7.65 0.63 -17.19
CA ARG A 79 -7.80 2.07 -17.44
C ARG A 79 -8.16 2.83 -16.15
N VAL A 80 -9.09 2.29 -15.36
CA VAL A 80 -9.50 2.90 -14.09
C VAL A 80 -8.36 2.90 -13.09
N ILE A 81 -7.59 1.81 -12.99
CA ILE A 81 -6.41 1.72 -12.12
C ILE A 81 -5.37 2.78 -12.51
N GLU A 82 -5.04 2.87 -13.80
CA GLU A 82 -4.08 3.88 -14.31
C GLU A 82 -4.54 5.30 -13.97
N GLN A 83 -5.78 5.63 -14.28
CA GLN A 83 -6.35 6.95 -13.99
C GLN A 83 -6.33 7.26 -12.49
N SER A 84 -6.64 6.28 -11.65
CA SER A 84 -6.63 6.44 -10.20
C SER A 84 -5.22 6.70 -9.67
N ILE A 85 -4.22 5.93 -10.12
CA ILE A 85 -2.82 6.16 -9.75
C ILE A 85 -2.39 7.57 -10.13
N ARG A 86 -2.67 8.01 -11.35
CA ARG A 86 -2.32 9.36 -11.83
C ARG A 86 -3.01 10.46 -11.01
N ARG A 87 -4.30 10.29 -10.67
CA ARG A 87 -5.06 11.25 -9.83
C ARG A 87 -4.47 11.34 -8.42
N ILE A 88 -4.19 10.20 -7.79
CA ILE A 88 -3.58 10.15 -6.45
C ILE A 88 -2.22 10.88 -6.47
N ARG A 89 -1.39 10.62 -7.47
CA ARG A 89 -0.09 11.27 -7.62
C ARG A 89 -0.18 12.77 -7.90
N ALA A 90 -1.15 13.19 -8.71
CA ALA A 90 -1.39 14.61 -8.98
C ALA A 90 -1.82 15.38 -7.73
N ALA A 91 -2.53 14.73 -6.80
CA ALA A 91 -2.88 15.28 -5.49
C ALA A 91 -1.71 15.28 -4.47
N GLY A 92 -0.49 14.88 -4.87
CA GLY A 92 0.68 14.84 -3.99
C GLY A 92 0.71 13.65 -3.01
N LYS A 93 -0.27 12.75 -3.07
CA LYS A 93 -0.36 11.58 -2.18
C LYS A 93 0.42 10.39 -2.76
N ALA A 94 0.79 9.44 -1.88
CA ALA A 94 1.40 8.20 -2.31
C ALA A 94 0.35 7.27 -2.95
N ALA A 95 0.68 6.64 -4.08
CA ALA A 95 -0.17 5.66 -4.75
C ALA A 95 0.40 4.26 -4.59
N GLY A 96 -0.38 3.35 -4.02
CA GLY A 96 -0.02 1.97 -3.80
C GLY A 96 -0.91 0.99 -4.56
N PHE A 97 -0.37 -0.20 -4.84
CA PHE A 97 -1.06 -1.26 -5.55
C PHE A 97 -0.57 -2.65 -5.15
N LEU A 98 -1.46 -3.65 -5.16
CA LEU A 98 -1.09 -5.06 -5.04
C LEU A 98 -1.01 -5.69 -6.43
N ALA A 99 0.20 -6.01 -6.88
CA ALA A 99 0.45 -6.72 -8.12
C ALA A 99 1.02 -8.11 -7.83
N VAL A 100 0.27 -9.14 -8.11
CA VAL A 100 0.78 -10.53 -8.04
C VAL A 100 1.56 -10.88 -9.30
N ASP A 101 1.21 -10.28 -10.43
CA ASP A 101 1.89 -10.41 -11.70
C ASP A 101 3.01 -9.34 -11.84
N PRO A 102 4.26 -9.72 -12.12
CA PRO A 102 5.37 -8.79 -12.31
C PRO A 102 5.14 -7.76 -13.42
N ALA A 103 4.51 -8.15 -14.53
CA ALA A 103 4.23 -7.22 -15.64
C ALA A 103 3.24 -6.13 -15.20
N MET A 104 2.27 -6.47 -14.35
CA MET A 104 1.36 -5.49 -13.76
C MET A 104 2.08 -4.58 -12.77
N ALA A 105 3.03 -5.09 -12.00
CA ALA A 105 3.83 -4.28 -11.10
C ALA A 105 4.63 -3.22 -11.87
N GLU A 106 5.28 -3.59 -12.97
CA GLU A 106 6.01 -2.68 -13.83
C GLU A 106 5.10 -1.61 -14.44
N LYS A 107 3.91 -1.98 -14.90
CA LYS A 107 2.91 -1.02 -15.40
C LYS A 107 2.52 -0.01 -14.33
N CYS A 108 2.22 -0.47 -13.11
CA CYS A 108 1.86 0.44 -12.01
C CYS A 108 2.96 1.44 -11.70
N LEU A 109 4.22 1.01 -11.69
CA LEU A 109 5.37 1.90 -11.51
C LEU A 109 5.48 2.92 -12.65
N THR A 110 5.25 2.50 -13.90
CA THR A 110 5.24 3.39 -15.09
C THR A 110 4.11 4.42 -14.99
N TRP A 111 2.97 4.07 -14.42
CA TRP A 111 1.85 5.00 -14.17
C TRP A 111 2.11 5.96 -13.01
N GLY A 112 3.17 5.71 -12.21
CA GLY A 112 3.62 6.58 -11.14
C GLY A 112 3.34 6.07 -9.73
N ALA A 113 2.97 4.80 -9.55
CA ALA A 113 2.83 4.23 -8.22
C ALA A 113 4.15 4.31 -7.43
N ASN A 114 4.09 4.64 -6.14
CA ASN A 114 5.26 4.79 -5.27
C ASN A 114 5.61 3.50 -4.54
N PHE A 115 4.62 2.67 -4.26
CA PHE A 115 4.85 1.39 -3.64
C PHE A 115 3.94 0.33 -4.23
N VAL A 116 4.51 -0.80 -4.58
CA VAL A 116 3.81 -1.93 -5.17
C VAL A 116 4.12 -3.17 -4.36
N ALA A 117 3.08 -3.79 -3.79
CA ALA A 117 3.20 -5.08 -3.15
C ALA A 117 3.24 -6.17 -4.25
N VAL A 118 4.32 -6.93 -4.30
CA VAL A 118 4.59 -7.89 -5.40
C VAL A 118 4.32 -9.33 -5.03
N GLY A 119 3.55 -9.59 -3.99
CA GLY A 119 3.20 -10.94 -3.60
C GLY A 119 2.42 -10.98 -2.29
N VAL A 120 1.88 -12.15 -2.02
CA VAL A 120 1.21 -12.47 -0.76
C VAL A 120 1.92 -13.65 -0.08
N ALA A 121 1.87 -13.72 1.25
CA ALA A 121 2.58 -14.72 2.03
C ALA A 121 2.43 -16.17 1.51
N PRO A 122 1.25 -16.63 1.07
CA PRO A 122 1.11 -17.97 0.48
C PRO A 122 1.95 -18.22 -0.77
N CYS A 123 2.27 -17.17 -1.55
CA CYS A 123 3.11 -17.27 -2.74
C CYS A 123 4.61 -17.25 -2.39
N CYS A 124 4.96 -16.66 -1.26
CA CYS A 124 6.35 -16.49 -0.80
C CYS A 124 6.83 -17.63 0.09
N ILE A 125 5.93 -18.43 0.66
CA ILE A 125 6.28 -19.63 1.42
C ILE A 125 6.64 -20.71 0.39
N PRO A 126 7.87 -21.28 0.41
CA PRO A 126 8.23 -22.36 -0.48
C PRO A 126 7.38 -23.58 -0.13
N ARG A 127 6.21 -23.67 -0.71
CA ARG A 127 5.57 -24.97 -0.89
C ARG A 127 6.47 -25.74 -1.84
N ARG A 128 6.71 -26.98 -1.52
CA ARG A 128 7.29 -28.01 -2.40
C ARG A 128 6.35 -28.18 -3.62
N TRP A 129 6.24 -27.13 -4.47
CA TRP A 129 5.30 -27.07 -5.56
C TRP A 129 6.01 -26.68 -6.85
N THR A 130 5.99 -27.65 -7.73
CA THR A 130 6.04 -27.59 -9.20
C THR A 130 6.80 -26.40 -9.80
N ALA A 131 7.90 -26.77 -10.46
CA ALA A 131 8.70 -25.96 -11.37
C ALA A 131 7.93 -24.80 -12.02
N GLY A 132 8.33 -23.55 -11.73
CA GLY A 132 7.90 -22.41 -12.53
C GLY A 132 7.99 -21.03 -11.90
N TRP A 133 7.83 -20.89 -10.59
CA TRP A 133 7.89 -19.56 -9.96
C TRP A 133 9.25 -19.33 -9.31
N ARG A 134 10.14 -18.69 -10.04
CA ARG A 134 11.29 -18.03 -9.45
C ARG A 134 10.82 -16.65 -9.00
N CYS A 135 10.72 -16.42 -7.69
CA CYS A 135 10.77 -15.07 -7.16
C CYS A 135 12.09 -14.45 -7.60
N SER A 136 12.09 -13.67 -8.64
CA SER A 136 13.23 -12.83 -8.99
C SER A 136 13.22 -11.63 -8.02
N ASN A 137 13.70 -11.87 -6.81
CA ASN A 137 14.05 -10.75 -5.95
C ASN A 137 15.22 -10.02 -6.62
N PRO A 138 15.08 -8.76 -7.01
CA PRO A 138 16.25 -7.94 -7.29
C PRO A 138 17.09 -7.90 -6.00
N PRO A 139 18.44 -7.88 -6.09
CA PRO A 139 19.28 -7.79 -4.92
C PRO A 139 18.86 -6.58 -4.11
N ALA A 140 18.66 -6.77 -2.81
CA ALA A 140 18.27 -5.72 -1.89
C ALA A 140 19.26 -4.54 -2.07
N PRO A 141 18.77 -3.30 -2.23
CA PRO A 141 19.65 -2.15 -2.29
C PRO A 141 20.51 -2.16 -1.02
N SER A 142 21.82 -2.01 -1.19
CA SER A 142 22.79 -2.00 -0.11
C SER A 142 22.29 -1.06 1.00
N ARG A 143 22.06 -1.60 2.19
CA ARG A 143 21.64 -0.84 3.35
C ARG A 143 22.67 0.25 3.60
N ARG A 144 22.34 1.51 3.29
CA ARG A 144 23.04 2.64 3.90
C ARG A 144 22.89 2.45 5.41
N ARG A 145 23.98 2.17 6.09
CA ARG A 145 24.05 2.15 7.55
C ARG A 145 23.54 3.50 8.05
N LYS A 146 22.30 3.53 8.55
CA LYS A 146 21.89 4.63 9.42
C LYS A 146 22.80 4.59 10.63
N ARG A 147 23.46 5.71 10.93
CA ARG A 147 24.34 5.86 12.09
C ARG A 147 23.58 5.37 13.32
N ALA A 148 24.24 4.51 14.09
CA ALA A 148 23.76 4.13 15.40
C ALA A 148 23.60 5.41 16.22
N ILE A 149 22.39 5.68 16.66
CA ILE A 149 22.16 6.63 17.75
C ILE A 149 22.54 5.83 19.00
N SER A 150 23.66 6.21 19.61
CA SER A 150 24.06 5.72 20.92
C SER A 150 23.13 6.34 21.97
N TYR A 151 22.51 5.50 22.77
CA TYR A 151 21.81 5.88 24.00
C TYR A 151 22.83 6.04 25.12
#